data_4f38ff52f6274c6d7ffc5086a546d12d
#
_entry.id   4f38ff52f6274c6d7ffc5086a546d12d
#
_cell.length_a   1.000
_cell.length_b   1.000
_cell.length_c   1.000
_cell.angle_alpha   90.00
_cell.angle_beta   90.00
_cell.angle_gamma   90.00
#
_symmetry.space_group_name_H-M   'P 1'
#
loop_
_entity.id
_entity.type
_entity.pdbx_description
1 polymer ?
#
loop_
_entity_poly.entity_id
_entity_poly.type
_entity_poly.pdbx_seq_one_letter_code
_entity_poly.pdbx_strand_id
1 'polypeptide(L)'
;FCVENGIGWNDTFEDDTVHDDYRIDYMRANIQSMKDAVDIDGIPLMGYLYWGCVDMVSNGEGEMAKRYGQIYVDADNYGQGTMERKCKDSYYWYQKCIQSNGEDLK
;
A
#
# COMPACT_ATOMS: atom_id res chain seq x y z
N PHE A 1 7.02 16.77 -2.33
CA PHE A 1 7.20 15.40 -1.86
C PHE A 1 5.89 14.87 -1.29
N CYS A 2 5.40 13.77 -1.83
CA CYS A 2 4.23 13.10 -1.25
C CYS A 2 4.68 12.28 -0.04
N VAL A 3 4.46 12.82 1.16
CA VAL A 3 4.99 12.22 2.40
C VAL A 3 4.07 11.16 2.98
N GLU A 4 2.84 11.08 2.51
CA GLU A 4 1.86 10.10 3.00
C GLU A 4 0.76 9.88 1.98
N ASN A 5 0.52 8.62 1.61
CA ASN A 5 -0.56 8.22 0.73
C ASN A 5 -0.85 6.73 0.98
N GLY A 6 -2.11 6.34 0.99
CA GLY A 6 -2.47 4.95 1.22
C GLY A 6 -3.95 4.76 1.41
N ILE A 7 -4.39 3.51 1.37
CA ILE A 7 -5.79 3.14 1.58
C ILE A 7 -5.89 2.01 2.59
N GLY A 8 -6.78 2.18 3.57
CA GLY A 8 -7.09 1.18 4.58
C GLY A 8 -8.40 0.49 4.29
N TRP A 9 -8.41 -0.83 4.40
CA TRP A 9 -9.59 -1.65 4.17
C TRP A 9 -9.50 -2.97 4.94
N ASN A 10 -10.61 -3.69 4.97
CA ASN A 10 -10.65 -5.03 5.56
C ASN A 10 -10.15 -6.03 4.51
N ASP A 11 -8.91 -6.48 4.68
CA ASP A 11 -8.33 -7.48 3.79
C ASP A 11 -8.82 -8.89 4.14
N THR A 12 -8.93 -9.74 3.12
CA THR A 12 -9.21 -11.16 3.28
C THR A 12 -7.92 -11.94 3.08
N PHE A 13 -7.47 -12.66 4.12
CA PHE A 13 -6.31 -13.54 4.03
C PHE A 13 -6.74 -14.87 3.46
N GLU A 14 -6.22 -15.21 2.29
CA GLU A 14 -6.49 -16.47 1.59
C GLU A 14 -5.30 -16.83 0.70
N ASP A 15 -5.14 -18.11 0.35
CA ASP A 15 -4.02 -18.58 -0.47
C ASP A 15 -2.66 -18.17 0.11
N ASP A 16 -2.55 -18.14 1.44
CA ASP A 16 -1.34 -17.73 2.17
C ASP A 16 -0.89 -16.30 1.87
N THR A 17 -1.81 -15.44 1.47
CA THR A 17 -1.56 -14.03 1.14
C THR A 17 -2.85 -13.20 1.21
N VAL A 18 -2.79 -11.97 0.71
CA VAL A 18 -3.94 -11.11 0.46
C VAL A 18 -3.90 -10.67 -0.99
N HIS A 19 -4.98 -10.94 -1.72
CA HIS A 19 -5.15 -10.47 -3.10
C HIS A 19 -5.79 -9.08 -3.08
N ASP A 20 -4.97 -8.06 -2.88
CA ASP A 20 -5.43 -6.70 -2.66
C ASP A 20 -5.38 -5.84 -3.93
N ASP A 21 -6.07 -6.28 -4.96
CA ASP A 21 -6.12 -5.58 -6.25
C ASP A 21 -6.61 -4.14 -6.11
N TYR A 22 -7.55 -3.89 -5.18
CA TYR A 22 -8.05 -2.53 -4.93
C TYR A 22 -6.92 -1.60 -4.45
N ARG A 23 -5.96 -2.11 -3.68
CA ARG A 23 -4.81 -1.32 -3.21
C ARG A 23 -3.85 -1.04 -4.36
N ILE A 24 -3.64 -2.03 -5.22
CA ILE A 24 -2.85 -1.87 -6.45
C ILE A 24 -3.49 -0.80 -7.34
N ASP A 25 -4.80 -0.87 -7.55
CA ASP A 25 -5.52 0.11 -8.38
C ASP A 25 -5.41 1.52 -7.81
N TYR A 26 -5.55 1.65 -6.49
CA TYR A 26 -5.41 2.92 -5.79
C TYR A 26 -4.00 3.50 -5.98
N MET A 27 -2.98 2.70 -5.75
CA MET A 27 -1.58 3.12 -5.90
C MET A 27 -1.26 3.48 -7.35
N ARG A 28 -1.72 2.66 -8.29
CA ARG A 28 -1.53 2.90 -9.73
C ARG A 28 -2.11 4.25 -10.13
N ALA A 29 -3.34 4.53 -9.74
CA ALA A 29 -4.01 5.78 -10.08
C ALA A 29 -3.29 7.00 -9.48
N ASN A 30 -2.86 6.90 -8.22
CA ASN A 30 -2.15 8.00 -7.55
C ASN A 30 -0.77 8.24 -8.16
N ILE A 31 -0.01 7.18 -8.43
CA ILE A 31 1.32 7.30 -9.02
C ILE A 31 1.21 7.84 -10.45
N GLN A 32 0.22 7.41 -11.22
CA GLN A 32 -0.02 7.95 -12.56
C GLN A 32 -0.31 9.45 -12.50
N SER A 33 -1.15 9.88 -11.55
CA SER A 33 -1.46 11.31 -11.37
C SER A 33 -0.21 12.12 -11.01
N MET A 34 0.70 11.55 -10.20
CA MET A 34 1.96 12.21 -9.87
C MET A 34 2.90 12.30 -11.07
N LYS A 35 2.97 11.24 -11.89
CA LYS A 35 3.74 11.28 -13.15
C LYS A 35 3.20 12.37 -14.07
N ASP A 36 1.89 12.47 -14.19
CA ASP A 36 1.25 13.50 -15.03
C ASP A 36 1.56 14.91 -14.49
N ALA A 37 1.55 15.09 -13.18
CA ALA A 37 1.89 16.38 -12.57
C ALA A 37 3.33 16.79 -12.88
N VAL A 38 4.26 15.84 -12.90
CA VAL A 38 5.65 16.11 -13.26
C VAL A 38 5.80 16.37 -14.78
N ASP A 39 5.25 15.46 -15.59
CA ASP A 39 5.51 15.43 -17.03
C ASP A 39 4.67 16.48 -17.79
N ILE A 40 3.44 16.73 -17.34
CA ILE A 40 2.52 17.65 -18.03
C ILE A 40 2.54 19.03 -17.40
N ASP A 41 2.46 19.10 -16.05
CA ASP A 41 2.31 20.37 -15.33
C ASP A 41 3.65 20.95 -14.86
N GLY A 42 4.75 20.21 -15.00
CA GLY A 42 6.07 20.67 -14.60
C GLY A 42 6.26 20.84 -13.10
N ILE A 43 5.49 20.13 -12.29
CA ILE A 43 5.60 20.18 -10.83
C ILE A 43 6.90 19.48 -10.38
N PRO A 44 7.76 20.13 -9.58
CA PRO A 44 9.02 19.51 -9.12
C PRO A 44 8.78 18.53 -7.96
N LEU A 45 8.05 17.45 -8.22
CA LEU A 45 7.76 16.40 -7.25
C LEU A 45 8.96 15.47 -7.13
N MET A 46 9.51 15.34 -5.91
CA MET A 46 10.73 14.57 -5.65
C MET A 46 10.49 13.09 -5.38
N GLY A 47 9.33 12.74 -4.81
CA GLY A 47 9.12 11.35 -4.41
C GLY A 47 7.76 11.09 -3.78
N TYR A 48 7.56 9.83 -3.45
CA TYR A 48 6.30 9.29 -2.96
C TYR A 48 6.57 8.31 -1.83
N LEU A 49 5.88 8.47 -0.71
CA LEU A 49 5.92 7.55 0.41
C LEU A 49 4.53 6.97 0.64
N TYR A 50 4.45 5.65 0.61
CA TYR A 50 3.23 4.94 0.96
C TYR A 50 3.09 4.86 2.48
N TRP A 51 1.87 5.10 2.99
CA TRP A 51 1.58 5.05 4.42
C TRP A 51 1.43 3.62 4.90
N GLY A 52 2.29 3.22 5.86
CA GLY A 52 2.15 1.96 6.55
C GLY A 52 2.49 0.74 5.70
N CYS A 53 3.77 0.51 5.40
CA CYS A 53 4.16 -0.66 4.59
C CYS A 53 3.79 -2.00 5.25
N VAL A 54 3.76 -2.05 6.59
CA VAL A 54 3.36 -3.23 7.38
C VAL A 54 2.02 -2.92 8.03
N ASP A 55 1.11 -3.89 8.06
CA ASP A 55 -0.18 -3.73 8.73
C ASP A 55 0.02 -3.31 10.18
N MET A 56 -0.76 -2.33 10.61
CA MET A 56 -0.73 -1.79 11.96
C MET A 56 -2.11 -1.32 12.38
N VAL A 57 -2.25 -1.00 13.65
CA VAL A 57 -3.50 -0.41 14.16
C VAL A 57 -3.73 0.93 13.46
N SER A 58 -4.92 1.12 12.90
CA SER A 58 -5.26 2.36 12.21
C SER A 58 -5.25 3.54 13.18
N ASN A 59 -4.59 4.62 12.78
CA ASN A 59 -4.45 5.81 13.63
C ASN A 59 -5.79 6.49 13.91
N GLY A 60 -6.66 6.54 12.89
CA GLY A 60 -7.95 7.24 13.01
C GLY A 60 -9.02 6.46 13.77
N GLU A 61 -9.01 5.14 13.68
CA GLU A 61 -10.09 4.29 14.19
C GLU A 61 -9.67 3.34 15.31
N GLY A 62 -8.36 3.15 15.49
CA GLY A 62 -7.85 2.24 16.51
C GLY A 62 -8.12 0.77 16.21
N GLU A 63 -8.24 0.41 14.94
CA GLU A 63 -8.55 -0.96 14.50
C GLU A 63 -7.38 -1.59 13.76
N MET A 64 -7.03 -2.82 14.15
CA MET A 64 -6.07 -3.63 13.40
C MET A 64 -6.68 -4.17 12.09
N ALA A 65 -7.98 -4.42 12.08
CA ALA A 65 -8.67 -4.97 10.92
C ALA A 65 -8.69 -4.01 9.72
N LYS A 66 -8.62 -2.70 9.95
CA LYS A 66 -8.48 -1.72 8.87
C LYS A 66 -7.03 -1.62 8.46
N ARG A 67 -6.64 -2.44 7.52
CA ARG A 67 -5.25 -2.62 7.11
C ARG A 67 -4.84 -1.68 5.99
N TYR A 68 -3.67 -1.09 6.13
CA TYR A 68 -3.07 -0.18 5.13
C TYR A 68 -1.86 -0.79 4.44
N GLY A 69 -1.25 -1.80 5.06
CA GLY A 69 0.05 -2.30 4.64
C GLY A 69 0.05 -3.09 3.34
N GLN A 70 1.22 -3.27 2.81
CA GLN A 70 1.53 -4.20 1.73
C GLN A 70 2.05 -5.53 2.28
N ILE A 71 2.34 -5.55 3.58
CA ILE A 71 2.73 -6.75 4.32
C ILE A 71 1.66 -7.02 5.37
N TYR A 72 0.99 -8.16 5.22
CA TYR A 72 -0.04 -8.62 6.15
C TYR A 72 0.58 -9.04 7.48
N VAL A 73 -0.08 -8.67 8.57
CA VAL A 73 0.26 -9.14 9.93
C VAL A 73 -0.93 -9.91 10.48
N ASP A 74 -0.69 -11.14 10.93
CA ASP A 74 -1.72 -11.97 11.54
C ASP A 74 -2.02 -11.49 12.97
N ALA A 75 -2.89 -10.50 13.07
CA ALA A 75 -3.37 -9.95 14.34
C ALA A 75 -4.79 -9.43 14.17
N ASP A 76 -5.61 -9.54 15.22
CA ASP A 76 -6.97 -8.98 15.23
C ASP A 76 -7.04 -7.68 16.05
N ASN A 77 -8.25 -7.13 16.18
CA ASN A 77 -8.49 -5.89 16.93
C ASN A 77 -8.24 -6.03 18.43
N TYR A 78 -8.08 -7.24 18.94
CA TYR A 78 -7.86 -7.54 20.35
C TYR A 78 -6.42 -7.96 20.65
N GLY A 79 -5.53 -7.84 19.66
CA GLY A 79 -4.13 -8.20 19.81
C GLY A 79 -3.86 -9.70 19.75
N GLN A 80 -4.81 -10.47 19.26
CA GLN A 80 -4.67 -11.92 19.13
C GLN A 80 -4.19 -12.28 17.72
N GLY A 81 -3.38 -13.34 17.62
CA GLY A 81 -2.84 -13.83 16.36
C GLY A 81 -1.39 -14.27 16.54
N THR A 82 -0.80 -14.80 15.49
CA THR A 82 0.58 -15.30 15.50
C THR A 82 1.62 -14.19 15.27
N MET A 83 1.18 -13.03 14.83
CA MET A 83 2.05 -11.92 14.39
C MET A 83 2.91 -12.29 13.18
N GLU A 84 2.63 -13.38 12.50
CA GLU A 84 3.31 -13.74 11.25
C GLU A 84 3.07 -12.68 10.18
N ARG A 85 4.06 -12.48 9.34
CA ARG A 85 4.01 -11.49 8.26
C ARG A 85 4.04 -12.20 6.91
N LYS A 86 3.17 -11.74 6.01
CA LYS A 86 3.08 -12.25 4.65
C LYS A 86 2.99 -11.09 3.67
N CYS A 87 3.76 -11.14 2.60
CA CYS A 87 3.67 -10.14 1.55
C CYS A 87 2.34 -10.29 0.80
N LYS A 88 1.63 -9.18 0.61
CA LYS A 88 0.39 -9.14 -0.19
C LYS A 88 0.75 -9.00 -1.68
N ASP A 89 -0.23 -9.15 -2.55
CA ASP A 89 -0.02 -8.94 -3.99
C ASP A 89 0.50 -7.52 -4.27
N SER A 90 0.01 -6.53 -3.53
CA SER A 90 0.46 -5.14 -3.65
C SER A 90 1.95 -4.96 -3.32
N TYR A 91 2.52 -5.78 -2.44
CA TYR A 91 3.95 -5.75 -2.15
C TYR A 91 4.77 -6.01 -3.41
N TYR A 92 4.45 -7.07 -4.13
CA TYR A 92 5.18 -7.46 -5.34
C TYR A 92 4.94 -6.47 -6.47
N TRP A 93 3.73 -5.96 -6.59
CA TRP A 93 3.40 -4.92 -7.57
C TRP A 93 4.22 -3.64 -7.31
N TYR A 94 4.27 -3.20 -6.04
CA TYR A 94 4.99 -1.98 -5.67
C TYR A 94 6.50 -2.14 -5.81
N GLN A 95 7.02 -3.33 -5.48
CA GLN A 95 8.44 -3.64 -5.70
C GLN A 95 8.82 -3.44 -7.17
N LYS A 96 8.02 -3.96 -8.08
CA LYS A 96 8.23 -3.80 -9.52
C LYS A 96 8.12 -2.33 -9.94
N CYS A 97 7.15 -1.62 -9.41
CA CYS A 97 6.97 -0.19 -9.66
C CYS A 97 8.22 0.61 -9.24
N ILE A 98 8.73 0.34 -8.03
CA ILE A 98 9.94 1.00 -7.51
C ILE A 98 11.15 0.67 -8.38
N GLN A 99 11.36 -0.58 -8.74
CA GLN A 99 12.48 -1.01 -9.57
C GLN A 99 12.49 -0.33 -10.94
N SER A 100 11.33 -0.01 -11.48
CA SER A 100 11.18 0.71 -12.74
C SER A 100 11.14 2.23 -12.59
N ASN A 101 11.31 2.75 -11.38
CA ASN A 101 11.16 4.17 -11.06
C ASN A 101 9.80 4.73 -11.50
N GLY A 102 8.74 3.95 -11.28
CA GLY A 102 7.37 4.35 -11.62
C GLY A 102 6.99 4.18 -13.09
N GLU A 103 7.87 3.63 -13.91
CA GLU A 103 7.56 3.42 -15.34
C GLU A 103 6.62 2.25 -15.57
N ASP A 104 6.78 1.16 -14.80
CA ASP A 104 5.94 -0.03 -14.89
C ASP A 104 4.81 0.05 -13.86
N LEU A 105 3.61 0.37 -14.34
CA LEU A 105 2.39 0.43 -13.54
C LEU A 105 1.38 -0.67 -13.91
N LYS A 106 1.82 -1.71 -14.60
CA LYS A 106 0.93 -2.80 -15.06
C LYS A 106 0.40 -3.68 -13.90
#